data_ffdf4c31f2715535f274741c9301cd52
#
_entry.id   ffdf4c31f2715535f274741c9301cd52
#
_cell.length_a   1.000
_cell.length_b   1.000
_cell.length_c   1.000
_cell.angle_alpha   90.00
_cell.angle_beta   90.00
_cell.angle_gamma   90.00
#
_symmetry.space_group_name_H-M   'P 1'
#
loop_
_entity.id
_entity.type
_entity.pdbx_description
1 polymer ?
#
loop_
_entity_poly.entity_id
_entity_poly.type
_entity_poly.pdbx_seq_one_letter_code
_entity_poly.pdbx_strand_id
1 'polypeptide(L)'
;EYKPLVDEALRIAKHPPTTIILLQRPQAKATMLAGRDLDWEDLISSGSFTDPVAVDATDPLYILYTSGTTGLPKGVVREHGGHAVALKYSMKSIFNTDPGDIYWAGSDVGWVVGHSYIVYAPLIHGCATILYEGKPVRTPDAGAFWRVIAEHKVNTFFTAPTAFRAVKKEDPEAKLKEQYDIGSLRTLFLAGERLDPPTYEWLDGIMN
;
A
#
# COMPACT_ATOMS: atom_id res chain seq x y z
N GLU A 1 -6.27 16.73 2.88
CA GLU A 1 -5.01 17.48 2.87
C GLU A 1 -4.21 17.15 4.12
N TYR A 2 -2.94 16.71 3.97
CA TYR A 2 -2.09 16.31 5.11
C TYR A 2 -1.25 17.44 5.67
N LYS A 3 -1.00 18.50 4.89
CA LYS A 3 -0.10 19.58 5.28
C LYS A 3 -0.46 20.27 6.61
N PRO A 4 -1.74 20.58 6.91
CA PRO A 4 -2.10 21.16 8.21
C PRO A 4 -1.77 20.24 9.39
N LEU A 5 -1.92 18.91 9.23
CA LEU A 5 -1.55 17.93 10.27
C LEU A 5 -0.04 17.88 10.49
N VAL A 6 0.74 17.97 9.40
CA VAL A 6 2.20 18.03 9.47
C VAL A 6 2.65 19.31 10.16
N ASP A 7 2.09 20.46 9.81
CA ASP A 7 2.43 21.75 10.44
C ASP A 7 2.14 21.75 11.93
N GLU A 8 1.01 21.18 12.35
CA GLU A 8 0.68 21.06 13.77
C GLU A 8 1.63 20.08 14.49
N ALA A 9 1.97 18.95 13.87
CA ALA A 9 2.94 18.01 14.43
C ALA A 9 4.31 18.67 14.63
N LEU A 10 4.76 19.47 13.66
CA LEU A 10 6.02 20.22 13.76
C LEU A 10 5.98 21.28 14.86
N ARG A 11 4.85 21.94 15.06
CA ARG A 11 4.68 22.96 16.10
C ARG A 11 4.82 22.39 17.50
N ILE A 12 4.36 21.16 17.73
CA ILE A 12 4.41 20.50 19.05
C ILE A 12 5.64 19.60 19.24
N ALA A 13 6.39 19.31 18.17
CA ALA A 13 7.56 18.46 18.24
C ALA A 13 8.70 19.10 19.05
N LYS A 14 9.35 18.31 19.91
CA LYS A 14 10.53 18.75 20.64
C LYS A 14 11.77 18.93 19.75
N HIS A 15 11.83 18.15 18.67
CA HIS A 15 12.94 18.15 17.71
C HIS A 15 12.35 18.11 16.29
N PRO A 16 11.77 19.23 15.83
CA PRO A 16 11.19 19.27 14.49
C PRO A 16 12.30 19.21 13.42
N PRO A 17 12.08 18.54 12.27
CA PRO A 17 12.98 18.65 11.14
C PRO A 17 13.04 20.09 10.62
N THR A 18 14.20 20.48 10.13
CA THR A 18 14.42 21.83 9.58
C THR A 18 13.88 22.00 8.17
N THR A 19 13.67 20.90 7.46
CA THR A 19 13.27 20.90 6.05
C THR A 19 12.13 19.92 5.84
N ILE A 20 11.12 20.35 5.09
CA ILE A 20 9.99 19.55 4.65
C ILE A 20 9.97 19.55 3.12
N ILE A 21 9.92 18.37 2.52
CA ILE A 21 9.79 18.21 1.07
C ILE A 21 8.33 17.88 0.76
N LEU A 22 7.71 18.65 -0.13
CA LEU A 22 6.30 18.54 -0.48
C LEU A 22 6.14 18.23 -1.96
N LEU A 23 5.45 17.12 -2.26
CA LEU A 23 4.91 16.87 -3.59
C LEU A 23 3.58 17.60 -3.72
N GLN A 24 3.53 18.62 -4.55
CA GLN A 24 2.30 19.34 -4.85
C GLN A 24 1.43 18.56 -5.83
N ARG A 25 0.19 18.30 -5.44
CA ARG A 25 -0.78 17.59 -6.28
C ARG A 25 -1.72 18.58 -6.98
N PRO A 26 -2.07 18.37 -8.26
CA PRO A 26 -3.01 19.27 -8.96
C PRO A 26 -4.36 19.41 -8.23
N GLN A 27 -4.81 18.34 -7.58
CA GLN A 27 -6.08 18.27 -6.88
C GLN A 27 -6.10 19.03 -5.54
N ALA A 28 -4.92 19.23 -4.93
CA ALA A 28 -4.80 19.88 -3.63
C ALA A 28 -3.42 20.52 -3.48
N LYS A 29 -3.36 21.80 -3.72
CA LYS A 29 -2.16 22.60 -3.49
C LYS A 29 -2.04 22.95 -2.02
N ALA A 30 -0.93 22.57 -1.39
CA ALA A 30 -0.61 22.91 -0.01
C ALA A 30 0.09 24.27 0.09
N THR A 31 -0.20 25.02 1.14
CA THR A 31 0.54 26.26 1.45
C THR A 31 1.94 25.89 1.92
N MET A 32 2.95 26.49 1.31
CA MET A 32 4.35 26.28 1.64
C MET A 32 4.89 27.39 2.53
N LEU A 33 5.64 27.01 3.56
CA LEU A 33 6.34 27.95 4.44
C LEU A 33 7.74 28.20 3.90
N ALA A 34 8.00 29.44 3.48
CA ALA A 34 9.31 29.84 2.97
C ALA A 34 10.44 29.59 3.98
N GLY A 35 11.57 29.09 3.49
CA GLY A 35 12.76 28.76 4.32
C GLY A 35 12.69 27.39 5.01
N ARG A 36 11.55 26.69 4.99
CA ARG A 36 11.40 25.34 5.55
C ARG A 36 10.92 24.34 4.49
N ASP A 37 9.90 24.70 3.72
CA ASP A 37 9.23 23.79 2.82
C ASP A 37 9.84 23.91 1.41
N LEU A 38 10.23 22.78 0.84
CA LEU A 38 10.81 22.67 -0.49
C LEU A 38 9.84 21.89 -1.42
N ASP A 39 9.75 22.33 -2.65
CA ASP A 39 8.96 21.61 -3.65
C ASP A 39 9.71 20.38 -4.16
N TRP A 40 9.01 19.26 -4.28
CA TRP A 40 9.56 18.00 -4.77
C TRP A 40 10.08 18.09 -6.21
N GLU A 41 9.32 18.71 -7.09
CA GLU A 41 9.67 18.80 -8.51
C GLU A 41 10.92 19.70 -8.72
N ASP A 42 10.99 20.81 -7.97
CA ASP A 42 12.15 21.69 -8.01
C ASP A 42 13.43 20.97 -7.53
N LEU A 43 13.32 20.17 -6.47
CA LEU A 43 14.42 19.38 -5.94
C LEU A 43 14.90 18.33 -6.94
N ILE A 44 13.98 17.57 -7.53
CA ILE A 44 14.31 16.53 -8.50
C ILE A 44 14.96 17.13 -9.75
N SER A 45 14.44 18.26 -10.23
CA SER A 45 14.98 18.92 -11.41
C SER A 45 16.43 19.39 -11.24
N SER A 46 16.82 19.72 -10.00
CA SER A 46 18.18 20.16 -9.64
C SER A 46 19.06 19.06 -9.04
N GLY A 47 18.50 17.89 -8.80
CA GLY A 47 19.18 16.74 -8.21
C GLY A 47 20.16 16.06 -9.16
N SER A 48 21.09 15.30 -8.60
CA SER A 48 21.99 14.43 -9.32
C SER A 48 21.82 12.98 -8.85
N PHE A 49 22.15 12.04 -9.75
CA PHE A 49 22.16 10.62 -9.38
C PHE A 49 23.18 10.37 -8.26
N THR A 50 22.80 9.55 -7.29
CA THR A 50 23.65 9.15 -6.17
C THR A 50 23.63 7.64 -6.03
N ASP A 51 24.79 7.04 -5.87
CA ASP A 51 24.92 5.60 -5.66
C ASP A 51 24.29 5.17 -4.32
N PRO A 52 23.77 3.93 -4.24
CA PRO A 52 23.31 3.35 -2.98
C PRO A 52 24.44 3.23 -1.97
N VAL A 53 24.13 3.48 -0.69
CA VAL A 53 25.05 3.27 0.42
C VAL A 53 24.92 1.84 0.93
N ALA A 54 26.05 1.12 1.04
CA ALA A 54 26.07 -0.20 1.68
C ALA A 54 25.84 -0.06 3.19
N VAL A 55 24.95 -0.88 3.73
CA VAL A 55 24.60 -0.94 5.14
C VAL A 55 24.63 -2.39 5.63
N ASP A 56 24.77 -2.60 6.94
CA ASP A 56 24.71 -3.94 7.51
C ASP A 56 23.27 -4.50 7.49
N ALA A 57 23.16 -5.81 7.41
CA ALA A 57 21.85 -6.49 7.42
C ALA A 57 21.02 -6.21 8.68
N THR A 58 21.67 -5.87 9.78
CA THR A 58 21.08 -5.52 11.08
C THR A 58 20.80 -4.04 11.25
N ASP A 59 21.21 -3.20 10.29
CA ASP A 59 20.92 -1.77 10.37
C ASP A 59 19.40 -1.53 10.24
N PRO A 60 18.86 -0.51 10.93
CA PRO A 60 17.45 -0.16 10.83
C PRO A 60 17.09 0.33 9.43
N LEU A 61 16.07 -0.29 8.82
CA LEU A 61 15.49 0.16 7.56
C LEU A 61 14.48 1.30 7.78
N TYR A 62 13.56 1.10 8.71
CA TYR A 62 12.56 2.11 9.10
C TYR A 62 11.98 1.81 10.48
N ILE A 63 11.32 2.81 11.05
CA ILE A 63 10.52 2.68 12.27
C ILE A 63 9.08 3.03 11.93
N LEU A 64 8.17 2.08 12.15
CA LEU A 64 6.74 2.26 11.94
C LEU A 64 6.03 2.32 13.28
N TYR A 65 5.33 3.42 13.55
CA TYR A 65 4.52 3.55 14.76
C TYR A 65 3.15 2.90 14.60
N THR A 66 2.77 2.09 15.58
CA THR A 66 1.45 1.48 15.68
C THR A 66 0.72 2.04 16.89
N SER A 67 -0.63 1.99 16.86
CA SER A 67 -1.48 2.50 17.95
C SER A 67 -1.25 1.81 19.31
N GLY A 68 -0.63 0.64 19.33
CA GLY A 68 -0.35 -0.12 20.55
C GLY A 68 -1.60 -0.51 21.35
N THR A 69 -1.58 -1.68 21.99
CA THR A 69 -2.68 -2.18 22.83
C THR A 69 -2.84 -1.41 24.15
N THR A 70 -1.83 -0.63 24.53
CA THR A 70 -1.80 0.16 25.78
C THR A 70 -2.19 1.63 25.60
N GLY A 71 -2.62 2.03 24.39
CA GLY A 71 -2.98 3.41 24.07
C GLY A 71 -1.78 4.32 23.73
N LEU A 72 -0.54 3.90 24.02
CA LEU A 72 0.65 4.64 23.62
C LEU A 72 1.20 4.08 22.30
N PRO A 73 1.54 4.96 21.34
CA PRO A 73 2.16 4.52 20.09
C PRO A 73 3.48 3.78 20.34
N LYS A 74 3.67 2.66 19.63
CA LYS A 74 4.90 1.85 19.70
C LYS A 74 5.62 1.90 18.37
N GLY A 75 6.91 2.24 18.38
CA GLY A 75 7.78 2.20 17.22
C GLY A 75 8.29 0.79 16.96
N VAL A 76 7.87 0.19 15.85
CA VAL A 76 8.37 -1.10 15.38
C VAL A 76 9.55 -0.86 14.47
N VAL A 77 10.74 -1.29 14.87
CA VAL A 77 11.96 -1.20 14.04
C VAL A 77 12.02 -2.40 13.12
N ARG A 78 12.30 -2.16 11.84
CA ARG A 78 12.60 -3.18 10.84
C ARG A 78 14.07 -3.07 10.43
N GLU A 79 14.75 -4.21 10.39
CA GLU A 79 16.11 -4.33 9.90
C GLU A 79 16.12 -4.64 8.40
N HIS A 80 17.20 -4.29 7.71
CA HIS A 80 17.31 -4.51 6.26
C HIS A 80 17.27 -6.00 5.90
N GLY A 81 18.18 -6.81 6.45
CA GLY A 81 18.38 -8.20 6.03
C GLY A 81 17.24 -9.12 6.45
N GLY A 82 16.88 -9.12 7.74
CA GLY A 82 15.81 -9.98 8.26
C GLY A 82 14.47 -9.71 7.59
N HIS A 83 14.16 -8.43 7.37
CA HIS A 83 12.93 -8.03 6.68
C HIS A 83 12.92 -8.48 5.21
N ALA A 84 14.02 -8.26 4.47
CA ALA A 84 14.14 -8.67 3.08
C ALA A 84 13.97 -10.18 2.89
N VAL A 85 14.60 -10.99 3.75
CA VAL A 85 14.49 -12.46 3.71
C VAL A 85 13.06 -12.92 3.98
N ALA A 86 12.41 -12.38 5.03
CA ALA A 86 11.04 -12.73 5.37
C ALA A 86 10.06 -12.37 4.25
N LEU A 87 10.22 -11.19 3.65
CA LEU A 87 9.37 -10.74 2.55
C LEU A 87 9.55 -11.60 1.30
N LYS A 88 10.79 -11.85 0.88
CA LYS A 88 11.07 -12.69 -0.29
C LYS A 88 10.51 -14.10 -0.10
N TYR A 89 10.68 -14.69 1.08
CA TYR A 89 10.14 -16.00 1.41
C TYR A 89 8.62 -16.02 1.34
N SER A 90 7.96 -15.04 1.91
CA SER A 90 6.48 -14.97 1.94
C SER A 90 5.87 -14.82 0.55
N MET A 91 6.51 -14.09 -0.37
CA MET A 91 6.02 -13.94 -1.74
C MET A 91 5.89 -15.28 -2.45
N LYS A 92 6.88 -16.17 -2.31
CA LYS A 92 6.81 -17.50 -2.91
C LYS A 92 5.93 -18.45 -2.10
N SER A 93 6.19 -18.58 -0.79
CA SER A 93 5.64 -19.66 0.04
C SER A 93 4.22 -19.41 0.53
N ILE A 94 3.79 -18.14 0.62
CA ILE A 94 2.46 -17.74 1.08
C ILE A 94 1.64 -17.22 -0.09
N PHE A 95 2.15 -16.21 -0.82
CA PHE A 95 1.39 -15.55 -1.89
C PHE A 95 1.44 -16.28 -3.23
N ASN A 96 2.23 -17.36 -3.34
CA ASN A 96 2.35 -18.21 -4.54
C ASN A 96 2.67 -17.39 -5.80
N THR A 97 3.60 -16.46 -5.68
CA THR A 97 4.05 -15.61 -6.78
C THR A 97 5.40 -16.06 -7.31
N ASP A 98 5.64 -15.79 -8.59
CA ASP A 98 6.93 -15.95 -9.25
C ASP A 98 7.43 -14.60 -9.80
N PRO A 99 8.75 -14.45 -10.01
CA PRO A 99 9.29 -13.28 -10.69
C PRO A 99 8.60 -13.07 -12.05
N GLY A 100 8.18 -11.83 -12.32
CA GLY A 100 7.39 -11.48 -13.50
C GLY A 100 5.88 -11.45 -13.28
N ASP A 101 5.38 -12.01 -12.18
CA ASP A 101 3.96 -11.88 -11.82
C ASP A 101 3.60 -10.43 -11.48
N ILE A 102 2.31 -10.12 -11.65
CA ILE A 102 1.72 -8.85 -11.25
C ILE A 102 1.00 -9.05 -9.93
N TYR A 103 1.55 -8.43 -8.90
CA TYR A 103 1.04 -8.50 -7.53
C TYR A 103 0.40 -7.17 -7.14
N TRP A 104 -0.75 -7.25 -6.52
CA TRP A 104 -1.45 -6.07 -6.02
C TRP A 104 -1.85 -6.23 -4.57
N ALA A 105 -1.35 -5.34 -3.70
CA ALA A 105 -1.88 -5.17 -2.36
C ALA A 105 -2.80 -3.94 -2.35
N GLY A 106 -4.11 -4.19 -2.25
CA GLY A 106 -5.15 -3.15 -2.12
C GLY A 106 -5.22 -2.64 -0.67
N SER A 107 -4.16 -1.99 -0.23
CA SER A 107 -4.00 -1.43 1.11
C SER A 107 -3.41 -0.02 1.03
N ASP A 108 -3.45 0.72 2.13
CA ASP A 108 -2.81 2.02 2.25
C ASP A 108 -1.30 1.84 2.44
N VAL A 109 -0.49 2.60 1.70
CA VAL A 109 0.97 2.56 1.79
C VAL A 109 1.50 3.00 3.16
N GLY A 110 0.72 3.77 3.93
CA GLY A 110 1.05 4.19 5.29
C GLY A 110 0.95 3.08 6.36
N TRP A 111 0.36 1.93 6.04
CA TRP A 111 0.27 0.78 6.94
C TRP A 111 1.43 -0.21 6.73
N VAL A 112 1.64 -1.09 7.71
CA VAL A 112 2.69 -2.13 7.62
C VAL A 112 2.54 -3.02 6.39
N VAL A 113 1.31 -3.34 5.98
CA VAL A 113 1.02 -4.08 4.74
C VAL A 113 1.47 -3.29 3.53
N GLY A 114 1.26 -1.97 3.52
CA GLY A 114 1.70 -1.09 2.44
C GLY A 114 3.22 -1.08 2.31
N HIS A 115 3.95 -0.82 3.38
CA HIS A 115 5.41 -0.87 3.36
C HIS A 115 5.92 -2.23 2.89
N SER A 116 5.43 -3.32 3.50
CA SER A 116 5.91 -4.66 3.22
C SER A 116 5.49 -5.18 1.85
N TYR A 117 4.20 -5.03 1.49
CA TYR A 117 3.60 -5.75 0.36
C TYR A 117 3.10 -4.85 -0.79
N ILE A 118 3.25 -3.52 -0.70
CA ILE A 118 3.16 -2.65 -1.88
C ILE A 118 4.57 -2.29 -2.35
N VAL A 119 5.48 -1.95 -1.42
CA VAL A 119 6.80 -1.42 -1.78
C VAL A 119 7.86 -2.51 -1.84
N TYR A 120 8.17 -3.17 -0.71
CA TYR A 120 9.38 -3.98 -0.63
C TYR A 120 9.24 -5.39 -1.20
N ALA A 121 8.25 -6.16 -0.76
CA ALA A 121 8.16 -7.59 -1.09
C ALA A 121 8.04 -7.89 -2.58
N PRO A 122 7.12 -7.26 -3.33
CA PRO A 122 6.99 -7.53 -4.75
C PRO A 122 8.26 -7.22 -5.53
N LEU A 123 8.88 -6.06 -5.26
CA LEU A 123 10.09 -5.64 -5.96
C LEU A 123 11.30 -6.51 -5.63
N ILE A 124 11.50 -6.90 -4.36
CA ILE A 124 12.57 -7.84 -3.95
C ILE A 124 12.36 -9.21 -4.59
N HIS A 125 11.11 -9.63 -4.78
CA HIS A 125 10.81 -10.91 -5.39
C HIS A 125 10.93 -10.91 -6.92
N GLY A 126 10.86 -9.74 -7.55
CA GLY A 126 10.89 -9.55 -9.00
C GLY A 126 9.50 -9.52 -9.63
N CYS A 127 8.48 -9.20 -8.85
CA CYS A 127 7.13 -8.95 -9.32
C CYS A 127 6.93 -7.49 -9.71
N ALA A 128 6.00 -7.23 -10.62
CA ALA A 128 5.42 -5.89 -10.74
C ALA A 128 4.47 -5.64 -9.57
N THR A 129 4.44 -4.41 -9.08
CA THR A 129 3.51 -3.98 -8.01
C THR A 129 2.58 -2.89 -8.50
N ILE A 130 1.35 -2.87 -7.99
CA ILE A 130 0.38 -1.83 -8.32
C ILE A 130 0.26 -0.87 -7.13
N LEU A 131 0.56 0.40 -7.39
CA LEU A 131 0.26 1.50 -6.48
C LEU A 131 -1.07 2.12 -6.89
N TYR A 132 -2.12 1.80 -6.15
CA TYR A 132 -3.49 2.19 -6.47
C TYR A 132 -3.95 3.40 -5.65
N GLU A 133 -4.31 4.47 -6.35
CA GLU A 133 -4.90 5.66 -5.74
C GLU A 133 -6.43 5.63 -5.87
N GLY A 134 -7.09 4.87 -5.02
CA GLY A 134 -8.54 4.72 -5.06
C GLY A 134 -9.08 3.98 -3.84
N LYS A 135 -10.37 3.73 -3.87
CA LYS A 135 -11.11 2.99 -2.83
C LYS A 135 -11.76 1.74 -3.45
N PRO A 136 -12.13 0.75 -2.64
CA PRO A 136 -12.82 -0.45 -3.15
C PRO A 136 -14.18 -0.13 -3.78
N VAL A 137 -14.78 0.98 -3.36
CA VAL A 137 -16.06 1.49 -3.87
C VAL A 137 -15.96 2.99 -4.12
N ARG A 138 -16.86 3.56 -4.98
CA ARG A 138 -16.91 4.99 -5.29
C ARG A 138 -15.65 5.54 -5.98
N THR A 139 -14.92 4.69 -6.71
CA THR A 139 -13.74 5.10 -7.49
C THR A 139 -13.72 4.37 -8.85
N PRO A 140 -14.66 4.59 -9.75
CA PRO A 140 -15.92 5.35 -9.58
C PRO A 140 -17.02 4.58 -8.86
N ASP A 141 -16.98 3.25 -8.83
CA ASP A 141 -18.02 2.34 -8.34
C ASP A 141 -17.44 1.09 -7.65
N ALA A 142 -18.27 0.09 -7.34
CA ALA A 142 -17.86 -1.18 -6.74
C ALA A 142 -17.13 -2.13 -7.72
N GLY A 143 -17.03 -1.79 -9.00
CA GLY A 143 -16.26 -2.52 -10.01
C GLY A 143 -14.76 -2.17 -10.01
N ALA A 144 -14.33 -1.22 -9.16
CA ALA A 144 -12.97 -0.71 -9.17
C ALA A 144 -11.89 -1.80 -9.07
N PHE A 145 -12.08 -2.80 -8.20
CA PHE A 145 -11.12 -3.89 -8.06
C PHE A 145 -11.07 -4.79 -9.28
N TRP A 146 -12.22 -5.13 -9.82
CA TRP A 146 -12.32 -5.97 -11.00
C TRP A 146 -11.69 -5.33 -12.23
N ARG A 147 -11.91 -4.00 -12.38
CA ARG A 147 -11.28 -3.22 -13.45
C ARG A 147 -9.76 -3.24 -13.35
N VAL A 148 -9.19 -2.96 -12.19
CA VAL A 148 -7.73 -2.94 -11.97
C VAL A 148 -7.14 -4.34 -12.23
N ILE A 149 -7.80 -5.40 -11.75
CA ILE A 149 -7.36 -6.78 -11.98
C ILE A 149 -7.33 -7.09 -13.49
N ALA A 150 -8.39 -6.75 -14.20
CA ALA A 150 -8.50 -6.99 -15.64
C ALA A 150 -7.51 -6.17 -16.45
N GLU A 151 -7.42 -4.86 -16.17
CA GLU A 151 -6.59 -3.91 -16.91
C GLU A 151 -5.10 -4.25 -16.78
N HIS A 152 -4.66 -4.58 -15.57
CA HIS A 152 -3.27 -4.87 -15.29
C HIS A 152 -2.93 -6.36 -15.26
N LYS A 153 -3.88 -7.25 -15.56
CA LYS A 153 -3.67 -8.71 -15.55
C LYS A 153 -3.07 -9.22 -14.22
N VAL A 154 -3.63 -8.76 -13.11
CA VAL A 154 -3.18 -9.11 -11.76
C VAL A 154 -3.23 -10.62 -11.53
N ASN A 155 -2.14 -11.21 -11.04
CA ASN A 155 -2.05 -12.63 -10.74
C ASN A 155 -2.39 -12.94 -9.28
N THR A 156 -1.98 -12.07 -8.37
CA THR A 156 -2.27 -12.21 -6.94
C THR A 156 -2.77 -10.88 -6.38
N PHE A 157 -3.92 -10.93 -5.72
CA PHE A 157 -4.52 -9.77 -5.06
C PHE A 157 -4.61 -9.98 -3.56
N PHE A 158 -4.12 -9.03 -2.78
CA PHE A 158 -4.14 -9.03 -1.33
C PHE A 158 -4.86 -7.80 -0.79
N THR A 159 -5.89 -7.96 0.04
CA THR A 159 -6.62 -6.84 0.64
C THR A 159 -7.25 -7.22 1.97
N ALA A 160 -8.06 -6.34 2.55
CA ALA A 160 -8.78 -6.60 3.80
C ALA A 160 -10.22 -7.09 3.54
N PRO A 161 -10.80 -7.93 4.41
CA PRO A 161 -12.20 -8.33 4.33
C PRO A 161 -13.20 -7.18 4.28
N THR A 162 -12.92 -6.08 5.00
CA THR A 162 -13.73 -4.84 4.95
C THR A 162 -13.88 -4.28 3.55
N ALA A 163 -12.88 -4.39 2.70
CA ALA A 163 -12.94 -3.91 1.33
C ALA A 163 -14.01 -4.69 0.53
N PHE A 164 -14.00 -6.02 0.63
CA PHE A 164 -15.00 -6.85 -0.04
C PHE A 164 -16.38 -6.78 0.59
N ARG A 165 -16.49 -6.57 1.90
CA ARG A 165 -17.80 -6.24 2.51
C ARG A 165 -18.40 -4.97 1.91
N ALA A 166 -17.56 -3.95 1.64
CA ALA A 166 -18.03 -2.74 0.99
C ALA A 166 -18.46 -3.00 -0.47
N VAL A 167 -17.68 -3.77 -1.23
CA VAL A 167 -18.05 -4.18 -2.60
C VAL A 167 -19.35 -4.96 -2.61
N LYS A 168 -19.48 -6.01 -1.79
CA LYS A 168 -20.71 -6.81 -1.67
C LYS A 168 -21.94 -5.98 -1.30
N LYS A 169 -21.76 -4.98 -0.43
CA LYS A 169 -22.88 -4.10 -0.02
C LYS A 169 -23.41 -3.26 -1.18
N GLU A 170 -22.53 -2.78 -2.06
CA GLU A 170 -22.91 -1.93 -3.20
C GLU A 170 -23.28 -2.74 -4.46
N ASP A 171 -22.69 -3.93 -4.63
CA ASP A 171 -22.95 -4.84 -5.77
C ASP A 171 -23.11 -6.30 -5.27
N PRO A 172 -24.23 -6.62 -4.58
CA PRO A 172 -24.43 -7.93 -3.96
C PRO A 172 -24.51 -9.09 -4.95
N GLU A 173 -24.91 -8.81 -6.18
CA GLU A 173 -25.01 -9.80 -7.27
C GLU A 173 -23.73 -9.84 -8.12
N ALA A 174 -22.70 -9.05 -7.78
CA ALA A 174 -21.43 -8.95 -8.49
C ALA A 174 -21.56 -8.65 -10.00
N LYS A 175 -22.59 -7.90 -10.39
CA LYS A 175 -22.84 -7.54 -11.80
C LYS A 175 -21.72 -6.74 -12.43
N LEU A 176 -21.02 -5.91 -11.62
CA LEU A 176 -19.91 -5.14 -12.13
C LEU A 176 -18.67 -6.02 -12.41
N LYS A 177 -18.52 -7.15 -11.71
CA LYS A 177 -17.46 -8.12 -12.00
C LYS A 177 -17.61 -8.71 -13.40
N GLU A 178 -18.85 -8.99 -13.84
CA GLU A 178 -19.13 -9.60 -15.15
C GLU A 178 -18.63 -8.75 -16.33
N GLN A 179 -18.40 -7.48 -16.11
CA GLN A 179 -17.89 -6.56 -17.13
C GLN A 179 -16.38 -6.69 -17.37
N TYR A 180 -15.66 -7.45 -16.54
CA TYR A 180 -14.21 -7.49 -16.54
C TYR A 180 -13.68 -8.93 -16.62
N ASP A 181 -12.70 -9.14 -17.50
CA ASP A 181 -11.95 -10.40 -17.56
C ASP A 181 -10.92 -10.46 -16.44
N ILE A 182 -11.23 -11.20 -15.39
CA ILE A 182 -10.33 -11.44 -14.25
C ILE A 182 -9.60 -12.79 -14.31
N GLY A 183 -9.58 -13.46 -15.47
CA GLY A 183 -8.97 -14.79 -15.65
C GLY A 183 -7.46 -14.85 -15.34
N SER A 184 -6.78 -13.72 -15.25
CA SER A 184 -5.40 -13.65 -14.79
C SER A 184 -5.23 -13.88 -13.28
N LEU A 185 -6.27 -13.63 -12.48
CA LEU A 185 -6.21 -13.74 -11.02
C LEU A 185 -6.20 -15.20 -10.57
N ARG A 186 -5.07 -15.63 -10.01
CA ARG A 186 -4.89 -17.00 -9.49
C ARG A 186 -5.18 -17.11 -8.01
N THR A 187 -4.91 -16.03 -7.25
CA THR A 187 -4.97 -16.06 -5.80
C THR A 187 -5.49 -14.74 -5.24
N LEU A 188 -6.47 -14.85 -4.33
CA LEU A 188 -6.99 -13.74 -3.53
C LEU A 188 -6.69 -13.99 -2.06
N PHE A 189 -5.96 -13.07 -1.42
CA PHE A 189 -5.68 -13.10 0.01
C PHE A 189 -6.44 -12.01 0.74
N LEU A 190 -7.02 -12.37 1.88
CA LEU A 190 -7.72 -11.47 2.77
C LEU A 190 -7.13 -11.58 4.17
N ALA A 191 -6.67 -10.47 4.74
CA ALA A 191 -6.10 -10.43 6.09
C ALA A 191 -6.31 -9.08 6.79
N GLY A 192 -5.86 -9.01 8.04
CA GLY A 192 -5.99 -7.83 8.90
C GLY A 192 -7.17 -7.89 9.86
N GLU A 193 -8.17 -8.71 9.56
CA GLU A 193 -9.33 -8.99 10.39
C GLU A 193 -9.94 -10.36 10.00
N ARG A 194 -10.88 -10.83 10.79
CA ARG A 194 -11.58 -12.09 10.48
C ARG A 194 -12.47 -11.90 9.26
N LEU A 195 -12.34 -12.79 8.29
CA LEU A 195 -13.31 -12.94 7.21
C LEU A 195 -14.56 -13.65 7.77
N ASP A 196 -15.70 -13.00 7.65
CA ASP A 196 -16.98 -13.57 8.07
C ASP A 196 -17.51 -14.57 7.04
N PRO A 197 -18.23 -15.65 7.48
CA PRO A 197 -18.73 -16.67 6.58
C PRO A 197 -19.59 -16.12 5.42
N PRO A 198 -20.53 -15.20 5.64
CA PRO A 198 -21.33 -14.67 4.54
C PRO A 198 -20.53 -13.93 3.45
N THR A 199 -19.43 -13.28 3.82
CA THR A 199 -18.54 -12.63 2.83
C THR A 199 -17.67 -13.66 2.12
N TYR A 200 -17.22 -14.69 2.83
CA TYR A 200 -16.49 -15.80 2.22
C TYR A 200 -17.35 -16.54 1.20
N GLU A 201 -18.56 -16.98 1.56
CA GLU A 201 -19.49 -17.69 0.70
C GLU A 201 -19.85 -16.87 -0.56
N TRP A 202 -20.03 -15.58 -0.40
CA TRP A 202 -20.27 -14.69 -1.53
C TRP A 202 -19.07 -14.63 -2.48
N LEU A 203 -17.85 -14.47 -1.94
CA LEU A 203 -16.63 -14.46 -2.76
C LEU A 203 -16.42 -15.79 -3.46
N ASP A 204 -16.58 -16.91 -2.76
CA ASP A 204 -16.44 -18.25 -3.33
C ASP A 204 -17.42 -18.46 -4.49
N GLY A 205 -18.67 -18.02 -4.32
CA GLY A 205 -19.71 -18.12 -5.36
C GLY A 205 -19.47 -17.25 -6.59
N ILE A 206 -18.77 -16.13 -6.46
CA ILE A 206 -18.51 -15.25 -7.61
C ILE A 206 -17.13 -15.48 -8.26
N MET A 207 -16.22 -16.19 -7.58
CA MET A 207 -14.87 -16.45 -8.11
C MET A 207 -14.77 -17.77 -8.86
N ASN A 208 -15.69 -18.71 -8.62
CA ASN A 208 -15.89 -19.98 -9.33
C ASN A 208 -17.00 -19.82 -10.36
#